data_43448ee68c8b0a25c00d4d3384ccf677
#
_entry.id   43448ee68c8b0a25c00d4d3384ccf677
#
_cell.length_a   1.000
_cell.length_b   1.000
_cell.length_c   1.000
_cell.angle_alpha   90.00
_cell.angle_beta   90.00
_cell.angle_gamma   90.00
#
_symmetry.space_group_name_H-M   'P 1'
#
loop_
_entity.id
_entity.type
_entity.pdbx_description
1 polymer ?
#
loop_
_entity_poly.entity_id
_entity_poly.type
_entity_poly.pdbx_seq_one_letter_code
_entity_poly.pdbx_strand_id
1 'polypeptide(L)'
;MAEDKVLNMQDEETVVSDVLDNVNAEEGYETEYRFFAGVKVPDSDEVVKDFEIREMTGADEESLQINTRKNMNEARSINKLLERCIVRIGNMTPQSVGADKWRDIIRGLNVPDADYALLMIRRLSFGNDIVLTSTCPECGAGIKTIVPLSELDIKPYGGDDSHTSPFTLRTGIIDKKGNTYNKGKMRLPTNTDREVLLPLYKQNMGKAKTLMLTRLCTFDGLKVVTEDMIRNMSVHDRNILTDLNKSMNDFGLDYHTEVYCEKCGADFNTKFEDSSLSFQ
;
A
#
# COMPACT_ATOMS: atom_id res chain seq x y z
N MET A 1 41.79 -40.41 0.20
CA MET A 1 40.58 -41.21 0.31
C MET A 1 39.51 -40.32 0.94
N ALA A 2 38.63 -39.82 0.10
CA ALA A 2 37.46 -39.03 0.52
C ALA A 2 36.32 -40.03 0.72
N GLU A 3 35.81 -40.14 1.93
CA GLU A 3 34.59 -40.91 2.21
C GLU A 3 33.39 -40.10 1.78
N ASP A 4 32.73 -40.56 0.72
CA ASP A 4 31.41 -40.09 0.33
C ASP A 4 30.39 -40.48 1.43
N LYS A 5 29.89 -39.49 2.16
CA LYS A 5 28.77 -39.66 3.08
C LYS A 5 27.48 -39.79 2.22
N VAL A 6 27.05 -41.02 2.00
CA VAL A 6 25.75 -41.33 1.47
C VAL A 6 24.72 -40.91 2.51
N LEU A 7 23.95 -39.82 2.22
CA LEU A 7 22.80 -39.43 3.02
C LEU A 7 21.72 -40.52 2.87
N ASN A 8 21.25 -41.02 3.98
CA ASN A 8 20.33 -42.13 4.08
C ASN A 8 18.91 -41.62 3.81
N MET A 9 18.17 -42.25 2.90
CA MET A 9 16.77 -41.87 2.55
C MET A 9 15.82 -41.83 3.74
N GLN A 10 16.16 -42.45 4.87
CA GLN A 10 15.39 -42.35 6.12
C GLN A 10 15.50 -40.99 6.82
N ASP A 11 16.59 -40.25 6.60
CA ASP A 11 16.77 -38.90 7.18
C ASP A 11 15.95 -37.86 6.43
N GLU A 12 15.70 -38.04 5.12
CA GLU A 12 14.86 -37.15 4.32
C GLU A 12 13.38 -37.31 4.66
N GLU A 13 12.87 -38.51 4.91
CA GLU A 13 11.48 -38.75 5.31
C GLU A 13 11.19 -38.14 6.70
N THR A 14 12.14 -38.20 7.61
CA THR A 14 11.98 -37.63 8.96
C THR A 14 11.96 -36.11 8.92
N VAL A 15 12.82 -35.47 8.12
CA VAL A 15 12.85 -34.01 7.95
C VAL A 15 11.58 -33.50 7.27
N VAL A 16 11.06 -34.24 6.28
CA VAL A 16 9.80 -33.88 5.60
C VAL A 16 8.60 -34.04 6.53
N SER A 17 8.58 -35.08 7.39
CA SER A 17 7.55 -35.28 8.40
C SER A 17 7.56 -34.14 9.44
N ASP A 18 8.71 -33.78 9.97
CA ASP A 18 8.85 -32.68 10.96
C ASP A 18 8.48 -31.31 10.37
N VAL A 19 8.75 -31.09 9.08
CA VAL A 19 8.30 -29.88 8.37
C VAL A 19 6.79 -29.89 8.15
N LEU A 20 6.19 -31.03 7.79
CA LEU A 20 4.75 -31.15 7.61
C LEU A 20 3.98 -31.06 8.95
N ASP A 21 4.55 -31.58 10.04
CA ASP A 21 3.94 -31.48 11.37
C ASP A 21 4.00 -30.04 11.93
N ASN A 22 5.03 -29.27 11.58
CA ASN A 22 5.10 -27.83 11.89
C ASN A 22 4.18 -26.97 11.02
N VAL A 23 3.87 -27.39 9.80
CA VAL A 23 2.88 -26.71 8.92
C VAL A 23 1.44 -26.96 9.38
N ASN A 24 1.19 -28.07 10.07
CA ASN A 24 -0.12 -28.45 10.62
C ASN A 24 -0.37 -27.91 12.05
N ALA A 25 0.53 -27.15 12.64
CA ALA A 25 0.22 -26.34 13.81
C ALA A 25 -0.72 -25.23 13.36
N GLU A 26 -2.03 -25.49 13.47
CA GLU A 26 -3.14 -24.55 13.27
C GLU A 26 -3.04 -23.37 14.26
N GLU A 27 -2.15 -22.43 14.02
CA GLU A 27 -2.40 -21.05 14.35
C GLU A 27 -3.41 -20.56 13.31
N GLY A 28 -4.69 -20.63 13.64
CA GLY A 28 -5.77 -20.07 12.84
C GLY A 28 -5.47 -18.60 12.61
N TYR A 29 -4.95 -18.26 11.43
CA TYR A 29 -4.67 -16.87 11.10
C TYR A 29 -5.96 -16.07 11.16
N GLU A 30 -5.89 -14.97 11.88
CA GLU A 30 -6.96 -14.00 11.97
C GLU A 30 -7.36 -13.54 10.55
N THR A 31 -8.64 -13.55 10.23
CA THR A 31 -9.16 -13.10 8.92
C THR A 31 -9.87 -11.75 9.02
N GLU A 32 -10.22 -11.32 10.24
CA GLU A 32 -10.88 -10.06 10.52
C GLU A 32 -9.87 -9.02 11.01
N TYR A 33 -9.90 -7.86 10.38
CA TYR A 33 -8.97 -6.76 10.65
C TYR A 33 -9.71 -5.42 10.68
N ARG A 34 -8.97 -4.37 11.04
CA ARG A 34 -9.50 -3.02 11.11
C ARG A 34 -8.60 -2.04 10.36
N PHE A 35 -9.16 -1.31 9.41
CA PHE A 35 -8.49 -0.19 8.72
C PHE A 35 -8.12 0.92 9.68
N PHE A 36 -7.08 1.66 9.37
CA PHE A 36 -6.63 2.82 10.17
C PHE A 36 -7.56 4.01 10.00
N ALA A 37 -7.74 4.48 8.77
CA ALA A 37 -8.65 5.58 8.44
C ALA A 37 -10.05 5.06 8.10
N GLY A 38 -10.17 3.92 7.42
CA GLY A 38 -11.42 3.32 6.98
C GLY A 38 -11.89 3.82 5.61
N VAL A 39 -13.04 3.32 5.19
CA VAL A 39 -13.66 3.64 3.91
C VAL A 39 -15.05 4.25 4.10
N LYS A 40 -15.38 5.28 3.32
CA LYS A 40 -16.72 5.86 3.30
C LYS A 40 -17.71 4.93 2.62
N VAL A 41 -18.83 4.70 3.28
CA VAL A 41 -19.94 3.94 2.69
C VAL A 41 -20.54 4.74 1.54
N PRO A 42 -20.76 4.14 0.35
CA PRO A 42 -21.45 4.83 -0.74
C PRO A 42 -22.80 5.39 -0.30
N ASP A 43 -23.10 6.61 -0.71
CA ASP A 43 -24.35 7.30 -0.41
C ASP A 43 -24.59 7.60 1.10
N SER A 44 -23.54 7.55 1.93
CA SER A 44 -23.54 7.85 3.37
C SER A 44 -22.28 8.61 3.78
N ASP A 45 -22.35 9.35 4.90
CA ASP A 45 -21.16 9.95 5.54
C ASP A 45 -20.49 9.00 6.55
N GLU A 46 -21.02 7.78 6.68
CA GLU A 46 -20.48 6.76 7.57
C GLU A 46 -19.13 6.25 7.09
N VAL A 47 -18.17 6.12 8.02
CA VAL A 47 -16.87 5.51 7.80
C VAL A 47 -16.83 4.15 8.46
N VAL A 48 -16.56 3.12 7.68
CA VAL A 48 -16.44 1.74 8.14
C VAL A 48 -14.98 1.33 8.16
N LYS A 49 -14.57 0.69 9.25
CA LYS A 49 -13.18 0.27 9.46
C LYS A 49 -12.99 -1.24 9.48
N ASP A 50 -13.98 -2.00 9.93
CA ASP A 50 -13.83 -3.45 10.05
C ASP A 50 -13.90 -4.13 8.69
N PHE A 51 -12.97 -5.03 8.42
CA PHE A 51 -12.94 -5.78 7.17
C PHE A 51 -12.48 -7.22 7.39
N GLU A 52 -12.86 -8.08 6.48
CA GLU A 52 -12.53 -9.50 6.48
C GLU A 52 -11.90 -9.90 5.16
N ILE A 53 -10.86 -10.74 5.24
CA ILE A 53 -10.12 -11.24 4.09
C ILE A 53 -10.18 -12.76 4.02
N ARG A 54 -9.88 -13.29 2.85
CA ARG A 54 -9.54 -14.69 2.64
C ARG A 54 -8.12 -14.82 2.09
N GLU A 55 -7.55 -15.98 2.23
CA GLU A 55 -6.31 -16.34 1.55
C GLU A 55 -6.47 -16.33 0.02
N MET A 56 -5.35 -16.18 -0.68
CA MET A 56 -5.29 -16.27 -2.13
C MET A 56 -5.49 -17.72 -2.58
N THR A 57 -6.09 -17.86 -3.75
CA THR A 57 -6.19 -19.15 -4.45
C THR A 57 -5.27 -19.17 -5.67
N GLY A 58 -5.00 -20.33 -6.24
CA GLY A 58 -4.25 -20.43 -7.50
C GLY A 58 -4.85 -19.59 -8.63
N ALA A 59 -6.18 -19.39 -8.66
CA ALA A 59 -6.82 -18.51 -9.63
C ALA A 59 -6.52 -17.01 -9.40
N ASP A 60 -6.23 -16.60 -8.16
CA ASP A 60 -5.79 -15.24 -7.84
C ASP A 60 -4.34 -15.05 -8.30
N GLU A 61 -3.47 -16.03 -8.06
CA GLU A 61 -2.08 -16.05 -8.51
C GLU A 61 -1.98 -16.01 -10.04
N GLU A 62 -2.72 -16.86 -10.76
CA GLU A 62 -2.79 -16.83 -12.23
C GLU A 62 -3.22 -15.44 -12.75
N SER A 63 -4.22 -14.82 -12.11
CA SER A 63 -4.69 -13.48 -12.47
C SER A 63 -3.60 -12.43 -12.32
N LEU A 64 -2.78 -12.48 -11.26
CA LEU A 64 -1.65 -11.58 -11.06
C LEU A 64 -0.58 -11.77 -12.15
N GLN A 65 -0.21 -13.01 -12.46
CA GLN A 65 0.80 -13.31 -13.48
C GLN A 65 0.37 -12.86 -14.89
N ILE A 66 -0.90 -13.05 -15.27
CA ILE A 66 -1.45 -12.58 -16.54
C ILE A 66 -1.36 -11.04 -16.63
N ASN A 67 -1.67 -10.35 -15.56
CA ASN A 67 -1.61 -8.89 -15.50
C ASN A 67 -0.18 -8.36 -15.65
N THR A 68 0.79 -9.02 -15.03
CA THR A 68 2.22 -8.70 -15.15
C THR A 68 2.72 -8.88 -16.59
N ARG A 69 2.39 -10.01 -17.24
CA ARG A 69 2.78 -10.29 -18.64
C ARG A 69 2.17 -9.30 -19.65
N LYS A 70 0.99 -8.76 -19.36
CA LYS A 70 0.31 -7.78 -20.22
C LYS A 70 0.77 -6.35 -19.99
N ASN A 71 1.85 -6.12 -19.23
CA ASN A 71 2.32 -4.79 -18.82
C ASN A 71 1.18 -3.94 -18.23
N MET A 72 0.24 -4.58 -17.53
CA MET A 72 -0.83 -3.85 -16.85
C MET A 72 -0.23 -2.99 -15.74
N ASN A 73 -0.89 -1.87 -15.49
CA ASN A 73 -0.57 -1.01 -14.37
C ASN A 73 -0.62 -1.84 -13.06
N GLU A 74 0.49 -1.90 -12.35
CA GLU A 74 0.70 -2.62 -11.10
C GLU A 74 -0.41 -2.31 -10.06
N ALA A 75 -0.73 -1.02 -9.87
CA ALA A 75 -1.80 -0.59 -8.98
C ALA A 75 -3.18 -1.18 -9.37
N ARG A 76 -3.43 -1.38 -10.66
CA ARG A 76 -4.65 -2.03 -11.13
C ARG A 76 -4.67 -3.52 -10.80
N SER A 77 -3.53 -4.19 -10.85
CA SER A 77 -3.40 -5.60 -10.48
C SER A 77 -3.63 -5.78 -8.97
N ILE A 78 -3.07 -4.89 -8.15
CA ILE A 78 -3.31 -4.84 -6.70
C ILE A 78 -4.80 -4.65 -6.41
N ASN A 79 -5.46 -3.68 -7.05
CA ASN A 79 -6.88 -3.45 -6.83
C ASN A 79 -7.74 -4.67 -7.17
N LYS A 80 -7.44 -5.38 -8.25
CA LYS A 80 -8.12 -6.63 -8.61
C LYS A 80 -7.92 -7.73 -7.57
N LEU A 81 -6.73 -7.83 -6.99
CA LEU A 81 -6.47 -8.77 -5.91
C LEU A 81 -7.29 -8.41 -4.67
N LEU A 82 -7.29 -7.15 -4.25
CA LEU A 82 -8.09 -6.66 -3.14
C LEU A 82 -9.60 -6.91 -3.37
N GLU A 83 -10.11 -6.63 -4.58
CA GLU A 83 -11.52 -6.92 -4.94
C GLU A 83 -11.91 -8.38 -4.73
N ARG A 84 -10.97 -9.32 -4.90
CA ARG A 84 -11.23 -10.76 -4.81
C ARG A 84 -10.98 -11.32 -3.42
N CYS A 85 -9.99 -10.79 -2.70
CA CYS A 85 -9.54 -11.32 -1.41
C CYS A 85 -10.16 -10.62 -0.20
N ILE A 86 -10.63 -9.37 -0.31
CA ILE A 86 -11.48 -8.76 0.71
C ILE A 86 -12.90 -9.27 0.50
N VAL A 87 -13.45 -9.97 1.50
CA VAL A 87 -14.77 -10.62 1.39
C VAL A 87 -15.89 -9.81 2.06
N ARG A 88 -15.53 -8.91 3.01
CA ARG A 88 -16.47 -8.07 3.74
C ARG A 88 -15.81 -6.75 4.19
N ILE A 89 -16.55 -5.66 4.17
CA ILE A 89 -16.21 -4.39 4.80
C ILE A 89 -17.44 -3.92 5.56
N GLY A 90 -17.37 -3.91 6.90
CA GLY A 90 -18.53 -3.72 7.76
C GLY A 90 -19.63 -4.73 7.45
N ASN A 91 -20.79 -4.25 7.03
CA ASN A 91 -21.91 -5.09 6.61
C ASN A 91 -21.99 -5.29 5.09
N MET A 92 -21.03 -4.77 4.33
CA MET A 92 -21.03 -4.83 2.87
C MET A 92 -20.22 -6.04 2.38
N THR A 93 -20.80 -6.80 1.44
CA THR A 93 -20.15 -7.89 0.73
C THR A 93 -20.33 -7.68 -0.78
N PRO A 94 -19.51 -8.32 -1.64
CA PRO A 94 -19.69 -8.25 -3.10
C PRO A 94 -21.12 -8.63 -3.55
N GLN A 95 -21.75 -9.59 -2.84
CA GLN A 95 -23.09 -10.06 -3.14
C GLN A 95 -24.18 -9.05 -2.70
N SER A 96 -23.98 -8.37 -1.58
CA SER A 96 -24.97 -7.42 -1.03
C SER A 96 -25.02 -6.10 -1.79
N VAL A 97 -23.85 -5.60 -2.25
CA VAL A 97 -23.78 -4.29 -2.93
C VAL A 97 -23.68 -4.39 -4.45
N GLY A 98 -23.33 -5.56 -4.99
CA GLY A 98 -23.09 -5.79 -6.40
C GLY A 98 -21.66 -5.46 -6.84
N ALA A 99 -21.20 -6.13 -7.91
CA ALA A 99 -19.79 -6.13 -8.33
C ALA A 99 -19.23 -4.72 -8.66
N ASP A 100 -20.01 -3.86 -9.29
CA ASP A 100 -19.54 -2.52 -9.68
C ASP A 100 -19.37 -1.62 -8.44
N LYS A 101 -20.35 -1.59 -7.53
CA LYS A 101 -20.22 -0.84 -6.26
C LYS A 101 -19.09 -1.39 -5.40
N TRP A 102 -18.93 -2.72 -5.34
CA TRP A 102 -17.83 -3.33 -4.61
C TRP A 102 -16.46 -2.88 -5.13
N ARG A 103 -16.29 -2.88 -6.44
CA ARG A 103 -15.07 -2.35 -7.09
C ARG A 103 -14.83 -0.90 -6.73
N ASP A 104 -15.86 -0.06 -6.74
CA ASP A 104 -15.74 1.36 -6.39
C ASP A 104 -15.36 1.55 -4.90
N ILE A 105 -15.89 0.73 -3.99
CA ILE A 105 -15.51 0.72 -2.58
C ILE A 105 -14.03 0.37 -2.42
N ILE A 106 -13.55 -0.71 -3.03
CA ILE A 106 -12.15 -1.13 -2.95
C ILE A 106 -11.20 -0.07 -3.54
N ARG A 107 -11.57 0.52 -4.68
CA ARG A 107 -10.78 1.60 -5.31
C ARG A 107 -10.87 2.91 -4.53
N GLY A 108 -11.88 3.07 -3.70
CA GLY A 108 -12.06 4.18 -2.78
C GLY A 108 -11.26 4.06 -1.48
N LEU A 109 -10.70 2.89 -1.15
CA LEU A 109 -9.79 2.74 -0.02
C LEU A 109 -8.63 3.73 -0.15
N ASN A 110 -8.27 4.39 0.95
CA ASN A 110 -7.05 5.19 0.97
C ASN A 110 -5.81 4.28 0.87
N VAL A 111 -4.71 4.86 0.40
CA VAL A 111 -3.53 4.08 0.05
C VAL A 111 -2.95 3.27 1.23
N PRO A 112 -2.75 3.84 2.44
CA PRO A 112 -2.22 3.07 3.57
C PRO A 112 -3.13 1.93 4.03
N ASP A 113 -4.45 2.09 4.02
CA ASP A 113 -5.39 1.02 4.38
C ASP A 113 -5.40 -0.11 3.33
N ALA A 114 -5.28 0.24 2.06
CA ALA A 114 -5.18 -0.75 0.99
C ALA A 114 -3.86 -1.55 1.05
N ASP A 115 -2.74 -0.90 1.40
CA ASP A 115 -1.45 -1.55 1.60
C ASP A 115 -1.49 -2.48 2.81
N TYR A 116 -2.16 -2.06 3.88
CA TYR A 116 -2.37 -2.92 5.04
C TYR A 116 -3.17 -4.17 4.69
N ALA A 117 -4.31 -4.02 4.00
CA ALA A 117 -5.11 -5.16 3.57
C ALA A 117 -4.31 -6.11 2.66
N LEU A 118 -3.52 -5.56 1.74
CA LEU A 118 -2.65 -6.33 0.85
C LEU A 118 -1.63 -7.16 1.64
N LEU A 119 -1.01 -6.55 2.64
CA LEU A 119 -0.03 -7.22 3.50
C LEU A 119 -0.67 -8.32 4.34
N MET A 120 -1.87 -8.11 4.87
CA MET A 120 -2.61 -9.14 5.63
C MET A 120 -3.04 -10.31 4.73
N ILE A 121 -3.46 -10.05 3.49
CA ILE A 121 -3.73 -11.10 2.49
C ILE A 121 -2.45 -11.90 2.19
N ARG A 122 -1.30 -11.23 2.03
CA ARG A 122 -0.02 -11.90 1.84
C ARG A 122 0.36 -12.75 3.05
N ARG A 123 0.22 -12.21 4.27
CA ARG A 123 0.51 -12.92 5.51
C ARG A 123 -0.35 -14.19 5.65
N LEU A 124 -1.64 -14.09 5.34
CA LEU A 124 -2.57 -15.20 5.38
C LEU A 124 -2.22 -16.29 4.33
N SER A 125 -1.72 -15.88 3.16
CA SER A 125 -1.50 -16.80 2.01
C SER A 125 -0.10 -17.42 1.97
N PHE A 126 0.93 -16.71 2.47
CA PHE A 126 2.35 -17.11 2.33
C PHE A 126 3.10 -17.15 3.66
N GLY A 127 2.43 -16.88 4.78
CA GLY A 127 3.03 -16.86 6.11
C GLY A 127 3.55 -15.49 6.54
N ASN A 128 4.00 -15.47 7.80
CA ASN A 128 4.35 -14.23 8.50
C ASN A 128 5.69 -13.61 8.06
N ASP A 129 6.58 -14.39 7.48
CA ASP A 129 7.95 -13.98 7.25
C ASP A 129 8.18 -13.43 5.85
N ILE A 130 8.92 -12.32 5.77
CA ILE A 130 9.44 -11.77 4.52
C ILE A 130 10.96 -11.82 4.54
N VAL A 131 11.56 -12.27 3.44
CA VAL A 131 13.00 -12.18 3.22
C VAL A 131 13.33 -10.85 2.55
N LEU A 132 13.92 -9.94 3.32
CA LEU A 132 14.41 -8.67 2.82
C LEU A 132 15.85 -8.83 2.34
N THR A 133 16.13 -8.39 1.11
CA THR A 133 17.51 -8.31 0.59
C THR A 133 17.93 -6.85 0.55
N SER A 134 19.02 -6.53 1.24
CA SER A 134 19.59 -5.18 1.32
C SER A 134 21.08 -5.18 1.02
N THR A 135 21.64 -4.00 0.77
CA THR A 135 23.10 -3.84 0.58
C THR A 135 23.65 -2.97 1.70
N CYS A 136 24.65 -3.45 2.40
CA CYS A 136 25.31 -2.68 3.45
C CYS A 136 25.93 -1.39 2.88
N PRO A 137 25.59 -0.21 3.43
CA PRO A 137 26.12 1.07 2.93
C PRO A 137 27.62 1.22 3.23
N GLU A 138 28.17 0.52 4.25
CA GLU A 138 29.57 0.66 4.66
C GLU A 138 30.50 -0.26 3.87
N CYS A 139 30.13 -1.53 3.64
CA CYS A 139 31.03 -2.49 3.01
C CYS A 139 30.55 -3.08 1.69
N GLY A 140 29.36 -2.71 1.23
CA GLY A 140 28.76 -3.20 -0.01
C GLY A 140 28.32 -4.67 0.00
N ALA A 141 28.30 -5.33 1.17
CA ALA A 141 27.85 -6.72 1.27
C ALA A 141 26.34 -6.82 1.07
N GLY A 142 25.90 -7.83 0.31
CA GLY A 142 24.50 -8.22 0.25
C GLY A 142 24.08 -8.94 1.53
N ILE A 143 22.96 -8.55 2.10
CA ILE A 143 22.42 -9.07 3.35
C ILE A 143 21.01 -9.58 3.08
N LYS A 144 20.68 -10.75 3.66
CA LYS A 144 19.31 -11.27 3.69
C LYS A 144 18.83 -11.28 5.13
N THR A 145 17.76 -10.56 5.40
CA THR A 145 17.14 -10.47 6.73
C THR A 145 15.72 -11.01 6.64
N ILE A 146 15.34 -11.87 7.59
CA ILE A 146 13.96 -12.31 7.75
C ILE A 146 13.27 -11.31 8.66
N VAL A 147 12.14 -10.77 8.20
CA VAL A 147 11.34 -9.80 8.95
C VAL A 147 9.93 -10.35 9.12
N PRO A 148 9.51 -10.61 10.38
CA PRO A 148 8.14 -11.01 10.67
C PRO A 148 7.17 -9.85 10.44
N LEU A 149 6.15 -10.06 9.62
CA LEU A 149 5.13 -9.04 9.32
C LEU A 149 4.32 -8.60 10.55
N SER A 150 4.21 -9.49 11.55
CA SER A 150 3.56 -9.20 12.83
C SER A 150 4.32 -8.24 13.72
N GLU A 151 5.61 -8.02 13.46
CA GLU A 151 6.48 -7.14 14.25
C GLU A 151 6.65 -5.75 13.61
N LEU A 152 6.02 -5.50 12.46
CA LEU A 152 6.06 -4.19 11.83
C LEU A 152 5.36 -3.15 12.70
N ASP A 153 6.01 -2.03 12.93
CA ASP A 153 5.43 -0.92 13.67
C ASP A 153 4.23 -0.32 12.96
N ILE A 154 3.24 0.11 13.73
CA ILE A 154 2.01 0.72 13.23
C ILE A 154 1.95 2.16 13.69
N LYS A 155 1.83 3.08 12.74
CA LYS A 155 1.53 4.49 12.99
C LYS A 155 0.01 4.70 12.98
N PRO A 156 -0.59 5.24 14.04
CA PRO A 156 -2.02 5.48 14.08
C PRO A 156 -2.44 6.57 13.09
N TYR A 157 -3.66 6.48 12.57
CA TYR A 157 -4.27 7.57 11.80
C TYR A 157 -4.68 8.72 12.75
N GLY A 158 -4.07 9.87 12.55
CA GLY A 158 -4.31 11.07 13.37
C GLY A 158 -5.37 12.03 12.81
N GLY A 159 -5.98 11.72 11.66
CA GLY A 159 -7.03 12.54 11.05
C GLY A 159 -8.44 12.17 11.53
N ASP A 160 -9.42 12.90 11.03
CA ASP A 160 -10.84 12.65 11.27
C ASP A 160 -11.50 11.85 10.13
N ASP A 161 -12.77 11.48 10.31
CA ASP A 161 -13.56 10.70 9.34
C ASP A 161 -13.88 11.50 8.06
N SER A 162 -13.56 12.81 7.99
CA SER A 162 -13.68 13.57 6.73
C SER A 162 -12.62 13.14 5.71
N HIS A 163 -11.50 12.56 6.17
CA HIS A 163 -10.32 12.22 5.39
C HIS A 163 -9.74 13.42 4.63
N THR A 164 -9.93 14.64 5.18
CA THR A 164 -9.47 15.88 4.56
C THR A 164 -8.67 16.73 5.55
N SER A 165 -7.74 17.51 5.04
CA SER A 165 -6.98 18.51 5.82
C SER A 165 -7.08 19.87 5.16
N PRO A 166 -7.38 20.93 5.93
CA PRO A 166 -7.43 22.29 5.40
C PRO A 166 -6.02 22.81 5.12
N PHE A 167 -5.92 23.69 4.12
CA PHE A 167 -4.68 24.41 3.84
C PHE A 167 -4.91 25.90 3.57
N THR A 168 -3.88 26.69 3.80
CA THR A 168 -3.80 28.10 3.39
C THR A 168 -2.46 28.32 2.71
N LEU A 169 -2.49 28.82 1.47
CA LEU A 169 -1.33 29.07 0.63
C LEU A 169 -0.96 30.55 0.65
N ARG A 170 0.30 30.83 0.33
CA ARG A 170 0.80 32.20 0.24
C ARG A 170 0.22 32.95 -0.97
N THR A 171 0.27 32.30 -2.14
CA THR A 171 -0.15 32.88 -3.42
C THR A 171 -1.43 32.24 -3.93
N GLY A 172 -1.52 30.89 -3.81
CA GLY A 172 -2.65 30.11 -4.29
C GLY A 172 -2.64 29.89 -5.82
N ILE A 173 -3.83 29.66 -6.36
CA ILE A 173 -4.08 29.46 -7.81
C ILE A 173 -4.91 30.61 -8.35
N ILE A 174 -4.77 30.86 -9.65
CA ILE A 174 -5.48 31.93 -10.36
C ILE A 174 -6.34 31.31 -11.44
N ASP A 175 -7.62 31.70 -11.52
CA ASP A 175 -8.51 31.28 -12.58
C ASP A 175 -8.33 32.12 -13.88
N LYS A 176 -9.01 31.71 -14.95
CA LYS A 176 -8.96 32.43 -16.25
C LYS A 176 -9.52 33.86 -16.18
N LYS A 177 -10.25 34.22 -15.12
CA LYS A 177 -10.81 35.54 -14.90
C LYS A 177 -9.90 36.43 -14.02
N GLY A 178 -8.77 35.89 -13.54
CA GLY A 178 -7.85 36.58 -12.66
C GLY A 178 -8.21 36.50 -11.17
N ASN A 179 -9.21 35.70 -10.77
CA ASN A 179 -9.52 35.52 -9.35
C ASN A 179 -8.52 34.58 -8.69
N THR A 180 -8.11 34.91 -7.48
CA THR A 180 -7.12 34.14 -6.70
C THR A 180 -7.82 33.31 -5.62
N TYR A 181 -7.40 32.07 -5.48
CA TYR A 181 -7.89 31.12 -4.49
C TYR A 181 -6.71 30.53 -3.72
N ASN A 182 -6.60 30.81 -2.43
CA ASN A 182 -5.46 30.41 -1.59
C ASN A 182 -5.82 29.56 -0.37
N LYS A 183 -7.11 29.27 -0.17
CA LYS A 183 -7.61 28.39 0.90
C LYS A 183 -8.37 27.23 0.30
N GLY A 184 -8.34 26.09 0.99
CA GLY A 184 -9.05 24.91 0.53
C GLY A 184 -8.80 23.70 1.43
N LYS A 185 -9.13 22.54 0.91
CA LYS A 185 -8.93 21.25 1.59
C LYS A 185 -8.25 20.25 0.64
N MET A 186 -7.40 19.43 1.20
CA MET A 186 -6.82 18.27 0.53
C MET A 186 -7.44 17.02 1.12
N ARG A 187 -7.81 16.05 0.26
CA ARG A 187 -8.26 14.73 0.70
C ARG A 187 -7.12 13.71 0.67
N LEU A 188 -7.27 12.62 1.40
CA LEU A 188 -6.39 11.45 1.26
C LEU A 188 -6.42 10.90 -0.17
N PRO A 189 -5.28 10.45 -0.71
CA PRO A 189 -5.24 9.71 -1.97
C PRO A 189 -5.85 8.32 -1.79
N THR A 190 -6.57 7.88 -2.82
CA THR A 190 -7.18 6.56 -2.88
C THR A 190 -6.47 5.65 -3.87
N ASN A 191 -6.83 4.37 -3.88
CA ASN A 191 -6.33 3.43 -4.88
C ASN A 191 -6.69 3.83 -6.32
N THR A 192 -7.81 4.53 -6.54
CA THR A 192 -8.11 5.15 -7.84
C THR A 192 -7.04 6.17 -8.24
N ASP A 193 -6.58 6.98 -7.30
CA ASP A 193 -5.49 7.94 -7.58
C ASP A 193 -4.17 7.21 -7.86
N ARG A 194 -3.84 6.17 -7.08
CA ARG A 194 -2.66 5.31 -7.30
C ARG A 194 -2.66 4.72 -8.72
N GLU A 195 -3.79 4.18 -9.21
CA GLU A 195 -3.89 3.65 -10.58
C GLU A 195 -3.53 4.69 -11.65
N VAL A 196 -3.94 5.93 -11.45
CA VAL A 196 -3.70 7.02 -12.41
C VAL A 196 -2.30 7.59 -12.30
N LEU A 197 -1.78 7.71 -11.07
CA LEU A 197 -0.53 8.42 -10.80
C LEU A 197 0.72 7.55 -10.96
N LEU A 198 0.64 6.24 -10.61
CA LEU A 198 1.81 5.36 -10.61
C LEU A 198 2.53 5.29 -11.98
N PRO A 199 1.84 5.13 -13.12
CA PRO A 199 2.50 5.16 -14.43
C PRO A 199 3.17 6.50 -14.74
N LEU A 200 2.59 7.61 -14.26
CA LEU A 200 3.13 8.94 -14.49
C LEU A 200 4.36 9.22 -13.64
N TYR A 201 4.43 8.71 -12.41
CA TYR A 201 5.62 8.83 -11.57
C TYR A 201 6.86 8.18 -12.24
N LYS A 202 6.66 7.04 -12.90
CA LYS A 202 7.73 6.35 -13.65
C LYS A 202 8.18 7.12 -14.89
N GLN A 203 7.33 7.99 -15.48
CA GLN A 203 7.61 8.74 -16.71
C GLN A 203 8.04 10.19 -16.45
N ASN A 204 7.31 10.91 -15.60
CA ASN A 204 7.54 12.33 -15.34
C ASN A 204 6.99 12.72 -13.96
N MET A 205 7.86 12.80 -12.98
CA MET A 205 7.55 13.16 -11.60
C MET A 205 6.83 14.52 -11.48
N GLY A 206 7.24 15.52 -12.26
CA GLY A 206 6.64 16.85 -12.23
C GLY A 206 5.18 16.86 -12.71
N LYS A 207 4.91 16.09 -13.77
CA LYS A 207 3.55 15.92 -14.31
C LYS A 207 2.67 15.11 -13.33
N ALA A 208 3.21 14.03 -12.75
CA ALA A 208 2.52 13.24 -11.74
C ALA A 208 2.14 14.09 -10.53
N LYS A 209 3.06 14.93 -10.01
CA LYS A 209 2.80 15.87 -8.91
C LYS A 209 1.70 16.88 -9.29
N THR A 210 1.69 17.43 -10.51
CA THR A 210 0.64 18.33 -10.98
C THR A 210 -0.72 17.65 -10.96
N LEU A 211 -0.81 16.45 -11.54
CA LEU A 211 -2.07 15.70 -11.59
C LEU A 211 -2.53 15.28 -10.19
N MET A 212 -1.62 14.84 -9.32
CA MET A 212 -1.91 14.51 -7.92
C MET A 212 -2.58 15.69 -7.22
N LEU A 213 -1.97 16.87 -7.24
CA LEU A 213 -2.54 18.06 -6.59
C LEU A 213 -3.88 18.49 -7.21
N THR A 214 -4.04 18.36 -8.54
CA THR A 214 -5.30 18.63 -9.24
C THR A 214 -6.43 17.71 -8.75
N ARG A 215 -6.14 16.45 -8.43
CA ARG A 215 -7.11 15.46 -7.99
C ARG A 215 -7.43 15.53 -6.50
N LEU A 216 -6.45 15.87 -5.67
CA LEU A 216 -6.58 15.83 -4.21
C LEU A 216 -7.06 17.15 -3.61
N CYS A 217 -6.78 18.30 -4.25
CA CYS A 217 -7.09 19.59 -3.71
C CYS A 217 -8.43 20.14 -4.21
N THR A 218 -9.18 20.72 -3.29
CA THR A 218 -10.32 21.60 -3.58
C THR A 218 -10.01 22.99 -3.04
N PHE A 219 -10.47 24.05 -3.70
CA PHE A 219 -10.26 25.43 -3.26
C PHE A 219 -11.61 26.09 -2.99
N ASP A 220 -11.67 26.83 -1.89
CA ASP A 220 -12.89 27.48 -1.44
C ASP A 220 -13.42 28.46 -2.50
N GLY A 221 -14.68 28.29 -2.89
CA GLY A 221 -15.31 29.11 -3.93
C GLY A 221 -14.99 28.72 -5.39
N LEU A 222 -14.08 27.77 -5.62
CA LEU A 222 -13.73 27.28 -6.95
C LEU A 222 -14.46 25.95 -7.24
N LYS A 223 -15.19 25.86 -8.35
CA LYS A 223 -15.92 24.64 -8.71
C LYS A 223 -15.05 23.53 -9.25
N VAL A 224 -14.00 23.86 -10.00
CA VAL A 224 -13.14 22.87 -10.69
C VAL A 224 -11.70 23.36 -10.67
N VAL A 225 -10.82 22.54 -10.16
CA VAL A 225 -9.35 22.72 -10.23
C VAL A 225 -8.87 22.12 -11.55
N THR A 226 -8.05 22.85 -12.30
CA THR A 226 -7.45 22.35 -13.54
C THR A 226 -5.95 22.15 -13.41
N GLU A 227 -5.37 21.27 -14.24
CA GLU A 227 -3.92 21.05 -14.25
C GLU A 227 -3.15 22.35 -14.57
N ASP A 228 -3.67 23.23 -15.43
CA ASP A 228 -3.02 24.49 -15.76
C ASP A 228 -2.94 25.44 -14.56
N MET A 229 -3.97 25.50 -13.73
CA MET A 229 -3.95 26.27 -12.49
C MET A 229 -2.85 25.76 -11.55
N ILE A 230 -2.76 24.44 -11.35
CA ILE A 230 -1.74 23.81 -10.51
C ILE A 230 -0.34 23.94 -11.14
N ARG A 231 -0.22 23.85 -12.45
CA ARG A 231 1.06 24.01 -13.18
C ARG A 231 1.63 25.42 -13.00
N ASN A 232 0.76 26.43 -13.00
CA ASN A 232 1.14 27.84 -12.84
C ASN A 232 1.25 28.29 -11.37
N MET A 233 0.93 27.41 -10.41
CA MET A 233 1.14 27.68 -8.99
C MET A 233 2.63 27.84 -8.66
N SER A 234 2.95 28.70 -7.69
CA SER A 234 4.32 28.87 -7.21
C SER A 234 4.92 27.55 -6.71
N VAL A 235 6.22 27.34 -6.90
CA VAL A 235 6.92 26.15 -6.39
C VAL A 235 6.80 26.04 -4.87
N HIS A 236 6.82 27.19 -4.17
CA HIS A 236 6.65 27.26 -2.72
C HIS A 236 5.30 26.67 -2.28
N ASP A 237 4.19 27.09 -2.88
CA ASP A 237 2.84 26.60 -2.54
C ASP A 237 2.66 25.13 -2.95
N ARG A 238 3.26 24.71 -4.09
CA ARG A 238 3.29 23.29 -4.49
C ARG A 238 4.03 22.41 -3.47
N ASN A 239 5.09 22.91 -2.85
CA ASN A 239 5.82 22.17 -1.83
C ASN A 239 5.00 22.08 -0.54
N ILE A 240 4.35 23.16 -0.09
CA ILE A 240 3.42 23.11 1.06
C ILE A 240 2.37 22.01 0.86
N LEU A 241 1.72 21.97 -0.30
CA LEU A 241 0.71 20.93 -0.58
C LEU A 241 1.33 19.53 -0.68
N THR A 242 2.54 19.39 -1.18
CA THR A 242 3.23 18.10 -1.23
C THR A 242 3.58 17.58 0.16
N ASP A 243 4.06 18.48 1.03
CA ASP A 243 4.41 18.15 2.41
C ASP A 243 3.15 17.83 3.22
N LEU A 244 2.05 18.56 2.97
CA LEU A 244 0.74 18.23 3.54
C LEU A 244 0.28 16.84 3.13
N ASN A 245 0.35 16.50 1.83
CA ASN A 245 0.01 15.16 1.36
C ASN A 245 0.87 14.08 2.01
N LYS A 246 2.17 14.32 2.16
CA LYS A 246 3.09 13.39 2.84
C LYS A 246 2.69 13.19 4.30
N SER A 247 2.43 14.28 5.02
CA SER A 247 2.01 14.23 6.43
C SER A 247 0.65 13.54 6.62
N MET A 248 -0.31 13.76 5.72
CA MET A 248 -1.62 13.13 5.78
C MET A 248 -1.55 11.61 5.56
N ASN A 249 -0.55 11.13 4.82
CA ASN A 249 -0.35 9.70 4.52
C ASN A 249 0.67 9.03 5.46
N ASP A 250 1.20 9.74 6.46
CA ASP A 250 2.15 9.17 7.43
C ASP A 250 1.40 8.42 8.54
N PHE A 251 0.70 7.36 8.16
CA PHE A 251 0.02 6.41 9.05
C PHE A 251 -0.01 5.03 8.40
N GLY A 252 -0.37 4.01 9.17
CA GLY A 252 -0.39 2.63 8.72
C GLY A 252 0.89 1.90 9.10
N LEU A 253 1.33 0.98 8.27
CA LEU A 253 2.54 0.20 8.53
C LEU A 253 3.80 1.02 8.32
N ASP A 254 4.75 0.91 9.26
CA ASP A 254 6.10 1.43 9.05
C ASP A 254 6.94 0.35 8.36
N TYR A 255 7.36 0.64 7.13
CA TYR A 255 8.16 -0.26 6.31
C TYR A 255 9.67 -0.14 6.55
N HIS A 256 10.09 0.55 7.62
CA HIS A 256 11.50 0.63 8.00
C HIS A 256 11.84 -0.52 8.94
N THR A 257 13.01 -1.10 8.74
CA THR A 257 13.57 -2.12 9.64
C THR A 257 15.06 -1.90 9.84
N GLU A 258 15.56 -2.23 11.03
CA GLU A 258 16.99 -2.25 11.33
C GLU A 258 17.61 -3.52 10.81
N VAL A 259 18.77 -3.40 10.17
CA VAL A 259 19.54 -4.52 9.61
C VAL A 259 20.95 -4.45 10.13
N TYR A 260 21.42 -5.59 10.64
CA TYR A 260 22.81 -5.78 11.08
C TYR A 260 23.66 -6.44 9.98
N CYS A 261 24.83 -5.89 9.72
CA CYS A 261 25.78 -6.45 8.78
C CYS A 261 26.81 -7.35 9.47
N GLU A 262 26.68 -8.67 9.36
CA GLU A 262 27.62 -9.63 9.96
C GLU A 262 29.05 -9.47 9.43
N LYS A 263 29.24 -8.89 8.21
CA LYS A 263 30.56 -8.75 7.60
C LYS A 263 31.40 -7.62 8.18
N CYS A 264 30.78 -6.48 8.54
CA CYS A 264 31.52 -5.31 9.05
C CYS A 264 31.02 -4.79 10.39
N GLY A 265 29.96 -5.38 10.97
CA GLY A 265 29.39 -5.00 12.25
C GLY A 265 28.56 -3.71 12.22
N ALA A 266 28.20 -3.20 11.04
CA ALA A 266 27.41 -1.98 10.92
C ALA A 266 25.90 -2.27 11.10
N ASP A 267 25.23 -1.39 11.86
CA ASP A 267 23.78 -1.32 11.93
C ASP A 267 23.27 -0.19 11.01
N PHE A 268 22.23 -0.46 10.24
CA PHE A 268 21.62 0.55 9.39
C PHE A 268 20.13 0.29 9.19
N ASN A 269 19.38 1.36 8.94
CA ASN A 269 17.97 1.28 8.60
C ASN A 269 17.79 1.07 7.09
N THR A 270 16.94 0.14 6.73
CA THR A 270 16.49 -0.06 5.35
C THR A 270 14.97 0.00 5.29
N LYS A 271 14.45 0.24 4.10
CA LYS A 271 13.02 0.28 3.86
C LYS A 271 12.62 -0.89 2.96
N PHE A 272 11.50 -1.52 3.28
CA PHE A 272 10.87 -2.44 2.33
C PHE A 272 10.49 -1.67 1.06
N GLU A 273 10.95 -2.14 -0.08
CA GLU A 273 10.43 -1.68 -1.36
C GLU A 273 9.15 -2.46 -1.71
N ASP A 274 8.28 -1.87 -2.52
CA ASP A 274 7.06 -2.54 -3.01
C ASP A 274 7.37 -3.89 -3.67
N SER A 275 8.57 -4.06 -4.25
CA SER A 275 9.06 -5.31 -4.81
C SER A 275 9.30 -6.41 -3.76
N SER A 276 9.56 -6.05 -2.50
CA SER A 276 9.75 -7.02 -1.39
C SER A 276 8.42 -7.62 -0.94
N LEU A 277 7.31 -6.96 -1.24
CA LEU A 277 5.95 -7.45 -1.04
C LEU A 277 5.47 -8.33 -2.22
N SER A 278 6.40 -8.74 -3.11
CA SER A 278 6.05 -9.59 -4.25
C SER A 278 5.40 -10.89 -3.78
N PHE A 279 4.32 -11.26 -4.47
CA PHE A 279 3.62 -12.55 -4.30
C PHE A 279 4.31 -13.66 -5.11
N GLN A 280 5.67 -13.63 -5.16
CA GLN A 280 6.49 -14.63 -5.85
C GLN A 280 7.37 -15.35 -4.86
#